data_8119e72aee56fddde4f833e806c8715c
#
_entry.id   8119e72aee56fddde4f833e806c8715c
#
_cell.length_a   1.000
_cell.length_b   1.000
_cell.length_c   1.000
_cell.angle_alpha   90.00
_cell.angle_beta   90.00
_cell.angle_gamma   90.00
#
_symmetry.space_group_name_H-M   'P 1'
#
loop_
_entity.id
_entity.type
_entity.pdbx_description
1 polymer ?
#
loop_
_entity_poly.entity_id
_entity_poly.type
_entity_poly.pdbx_seq_one_letter_code
_entity_poly.pdbx_strand_id
1 'polypeptide(L)'
;LDGPRNKILATSLLVEAFLYEEQTRRGVSIKHWEEFEDVADHCTVCHKCESPCPVKIDFGDVSKNMRNLLRKMGQKSFRPAAEFQAWFIGTASPNAIALARTATRLGFKAQRLGNRVLNVLARKQTQAPPATVGTASVKEQVIHFINKKMPGNLPKRSARALLDIEDADYVPIIRNPQTTTAETEAVFYFPGCGSERLFSQVGLATQAMLWHAGVQTVLPPGYLCCGYPQRGSGQFDKAEKIITDNR
;
A
#
# COMPACT_ATOMS: atom_id res chain seq x y z
N LEU A 1 1.07 -23.15 2.33
CA LEU A 1 0.43 -22.39 3.44
C LEU A 1 -0.66 -21.43 2.91
N ASP A 2 -1.57 -21.91 2.02
CA ASP A 2 -2.40 -20.99 1.24
C ASP A 2 -3.65 -20.48 1.97
N GLY A 3 -4.14 -21.18 2.98
CA GLY A 3 -5.34 -20.81 3.71
C GLY A 3 -5.10 -20.10 5.04
N PRO A 4 -6.04 -19.23 5.49
CA PRO A 4 -5.95 -18.53 6.77
C PRO A 4 -5.78 -19.48 7.96
N ARG A 5 -6.47 -20.63 7.95
CA ARG A 5 -6.37 -21.68 8.98
C ARG A 5 -4.95 -22.19 9.15
N ASN A 6 -4.28 -22.53 8.04
CA ASN A 6 -2.91 -23.04 8.08
C ASN A 6 -1.91 -21.97 8.56
N LYS A 7 -2.17 -20.71 8.23
CA LYS A 7 -1.36 -19.58 8.70
C LYS A 7 -1.50 -19.36 10.21
N ILE A 8 -2.71 -19.46 10.75
CA ILE A 8 -2.94 -19.40 12.21
C ILE A 8 -2.23 -20.56 12.91
N LEU A 9 -2.34 -21.77 12.38
CA LEU A 9 -1.66 -22.95 12.96
C LEU A 9 -0.14 -22.76 12.96
N ALA A 10 0.44 -22.33 11.84
CA ALA A 10 1.88 -22.05 11.75
C ALA A 10 2.31 -20.97 12.75
N THR A 11 1.52 -19.91 12.90
CA THR A 11 1.79 -18.86 13.90
C THR A 11 1.75 -19.40 15.32
N SER A 12 0.76 -20.24 15.67
CA SER A 12 0.66 -20.86 17.00
C SER A 12 1.87 -21.71 17.32
N LEU A 13 2.29 -22.56 16.38
CA LEU A 13 3.47 -23.41 16.56
C LEU A 13 4.76 -22.61 16.75
N LEU A 14 4.92 -21.51 16.02
CA LEU A 14 6.07 -20.61 16.18
C LEU A 14 6.07 -19.91 17.53
N VAL A 15 4.91 -19.45 18.00
CA VAL A 15 4.76 -18.82 19.32
C VAL A 15 5.04 -19.84 20.42
N GLU A 16 4.53 -21.07 20.31
CA GLU A 16 4.80 -22.14 21.28
C GLU A 16 6.31 -22.48 21.34
N ALA A 17 6.95 -22.58 20.18
CA ALA A 17 8.40 -22.81 20.11
C ALA A 17 9.19 -21.70 20.80
N PHE A 18 8.80 -20.43 20.59
CA PHE A 18 9.41 -19.28 21.25
C PHE A 18 9.23 -19.32 22.77
N LEU A 19 8.02 -19.57 23.24
CA LEU A 19 7.73 -19.65 24.67
C LEU A 19 8.46 -20.82 25.34
N TYR A 20 8.56 -21.95 24.66
CA TYR A 20 9.31 -23.12 25.15
C TYR A 20 10.79 -22.82 25.28
N GLU A 21 11.39 -22.12 24.32
CA GLU A 21 12.79 -21.70 24.36
C GLU A 21 13.08 -20.73 25.52
N GLU A 22 12.23 -19.73 25.70
CA GLU A 22 12.32 -18.77 26.82
C GLU A 22 12.22 -19.46 28.17
N GLN A 23 11.34 -20.45 28.32
CA GLN A 23 11.14 -21.21 29.56
C GLN A 23 12.32 -22.14 29.87
N THR A 24 12.89 -22.76 28.86
CA THR A 24 13.94 -23.79 29.06
C THR A 24 15.33 -23.20 29.14
N ARG A 25 15.55 -21.95 28.79
CA ARG A 25 16.85 -21.26 28.76
C ARG A 25 17.94 -22.08 28.03
N ARG A 26 17.57 -22.90 27.06
CA ARG A 26 18.48 -23.78 26.35
C ARG A 26 19.25 -23.10 25.23
N GLY A 27 19.01 -21.81 25.01
CA GLY A 27 19.72 -21.02 23.99
C GLY A 27 19.53 -21.53 22.57
N VAL A 28 18.43 -22.23 22.32
CA VAL A 28 18.06 -22.63 20.96
C VAL A 28 17.53 -21.40 20.28
N SER A 29 18.40 -20.71 19.56
CA SER A 29 17.93 -19.51 18.85
C SER A 29 16.86 -19.89 17.85
N ILE A 30 15.72 -19.20 17.89
CA ILE A 30 14.70 -19.34 16.85
C ILE A 30 15.34 -18.88 15.54
N LYS A 31 15.73 -19.84 14.71
CA LYS A 31 16.29 -19.57 13.38
C LYS A 31 15.23 -19.40 12.32
N HIS A 32 13.95 -19.36 12.71
CA HIS A 32 12.79 -19.39 11.81
C HIS A 32 12.08 -18.05 11.66
N TRP A 33 12.82 -16.94 11.88
CA TRP A 33 12.26 -15.59 11.68
C TRP A 33 11.86 -15.32 10.23
N GLU A 34 12.56 -15.95 9.27
CA GLU A 34 12.24 -15.81 7.85
C GLU A 34 10.92 -16.46 7.51
N GLU A 35 10.64 -17.65 8.05
CA GLU A 35 9.35 -18.34 7.87
C GLU A 35 8.22 -17.58 8.54
N PHE A 36 8.48 -17.00 9.71
CA PHE A 36 7.52 -16.16 10.42
C PHE A 36 7.19 -14.90 9.62
N GLU A 37 8.20 -14.27 9.04
CA GLU A 37 8.04 -13.13 8.13
C GLU A 37 7.24 -13.55 6.89
N ASP A 38 7.56 -14.68 6.27
CA ASP A 38 6.89 -15.17 5.09
C ASP A 38 5.39 -15.42 5.32
N VAL A 39 5.04 -16.10 6.42
CA VAL A 39 3.63 -16.29 6.82
C VAL A 39 2.91 -14.97 7.00
N ALA A 40 3.53 -13.99 7.65
CA ALA A 40 2.95 -12.68 7.86
C ALA A 40 2.78 -11.91 6.54
N ASP A 41 3.77 -11.93 5.66
CA ASP A 41 3.78 -11.12 4.43
C ASP A 41 2.85 -11.63 3.34
N HIS A 42 2.45 -12.91 3.37
CA HIS A 42 1.44 -13.45 2.46
C HIS A 42 0.00 -13.06 2.81
N CYS A 43 -0.22 -12.21 3.81
CA CYS A 43 -1.53 -11.67 4.13
C CYS A 43 -1.72 -10.27 3.54
N THR A 44 -2.81 -10.06 2.81
CA THR A 44 -3.18 -8.74 2.26
C THR A 44 -3.95 -7.85 3.25
N VAL A 45 -4.17 -8.33 4.47
CA VAL A 45 -4.91 -7.62 5.53
C VAL A 45 -6.32 -7.19 5.06
N CYS A 46 -7.00 -8.07 4.32
CA CYS A 46 -8.35 -7.80 3.79
C CYS A 46 -9.48 -8.14 4.77
N HIS A 47 -9.19 -8.74 5.92
CA HIS A 47 -10.10 -9.13 7.00
C HIS A 47 -11.23 -10.11 6.61
N LYS A 48 -11.23 -10.63 5.38
CA LYS A 48 -12.27 -11.55 4.88
C LYS A 48 -12.27 -12.93 5.56
N CYS A 49 -11.21 -13.28 6.27
CA CYS A 49 -11.13 -14.55 7.01
C CYS A 49 -11.90 -14.54 8.33
N GLU A 50 -12.23 -13.38 8.88
CA GLU A 50 -12.99 -13.24 10.13
C GLU A 50 -14.45 -13.70 9.98
N SER A 51 -15.11 -13.25 8.91
CA SER A 51 -16.54 -13.52 8.71
C SER A 51 -16.90 -15.01 8.67
N PRO A 52 -16.19 -15.88 7.93
CA PRO A 52 -16.49 -17.32 7.90
C PRO A 52 -15.93 -18.09 9.11
N CYS A 53 -15.12 -17.45 9.97
CA CYS A 53 -14.55 -18.10 11.13
C CYS A 53 -15.55 -18.19 12.27
N PRO A 54 -15.88 -19.38 12.80
CA PRO A 54 -16.85 -19.53 13.89
C PRO A 54 -16.40 -18.89 15.21
N VAL A 55 -15.09 -18.74 15.39
CA VAL A 55 -14.47 -18.10 16.57
C VAL A 55 -13.97 -16.67 16.28
N LYS A 56 -14.34 -16.12 15.12
CA LYS A 56 -14.03 -14.72 14.72
C LYS A 56 -12.54 -14.37 14.77
N ILE A 57 -11.67 -15.31 14.40
CA ILE A 57 -10.24 -15.04 14.27
C ILE A 57 -9.98 -14.28 12.96
N ASP A 58 -9.45 -13.07 13.09
CA ASP A 58 -8.97 -12.27 11.99
C ASP A 58 -7.46 -12.42 11.81
N PHE A 59 -7.05 -13.16 10.78
CA PHE A 59 -5.62 -13.31 10.47
C PHE A 59 -5.00 -12.00 9.98
N GLY A 60 -5.78 -11.05 9.47
CA GLY A 60 -5.28 -9.72 9.11
C GLY A 60 -4.69 -8.98 10.31
N ASP A 61 -5.36 -9.05 11.45
CA ASP A 61 -4.87 -8.45 12.70
C ASP A 61 -3.64 -9.19 13.24
N VAL A 62 -3.65 -10.50 13.23
CA VAL A 62 -2.49 -11.33 13.59
C VAL A 62 -1.29 -10.95 12.71
N SER A 63 -1.46 -10.90 11.40
CA SER A 63 -0.41 -10.56 10.44
C SER A 63 0.19 -9.16 10.67
N LYS A 64 -0.64 -8.14 10.91
CA LYS A 64 -0.15 -6.77 11.23
C LYS A 64 0.73 -6.78 12.49
N ASN A 65 0.27 -7.46 13.53
CA ASN A 65 0.99 -7.55 14.79
C ASN A 65 2.31 -8.33 14.66
N MET A 66 2.31 -9.43 13.90
CA MET A 66 3.54 -10.17 13.57
C MET A 66 4.56 -9.27 12.85
N ARG A 67 4.13 -8.55 11.83
CA ARG A 67 5.01 -7.61 11.09
C ARG A 67 5.57 -6.53 11.99
N ASN A 68 4.75 -5.98 12.90
CA ASN A 68 5.19 -4.97 13.87
C ASN A 68 6.18 -5.56 14.87
N LEU A 69 5.92 -6.76 15.38
CA LEU A 69 6.82 -7.48 16.29
C LEU A 69 8.19 -7.70 15.65
N LEU A 70 8.22 -8.26 14.44
CA LEU A 70 9.45 -8.49 13.69
C LEU A 70 10.26 -7.20 13.45
N ARG A 71 9.59 -6.08 13.19
CA ARG A 71 10.24 -4.77 13.07
C ARG A 71 10.83 -4.30 14.39
N LYS A 72 10.10 -4.41 15.49
CA LYS A 72 10.59 -4.04 16.83
C LYS A 72 11.79 -4.88 17.26
N MET A 73 11.83 -6.14 16.87
CA MET A 73 12.94 -7.06 17.15
C MET A 73 14.11 -6.91 16.16
N GLY A 74 13.99 -6.08 15.12
CA GLY A 74 15.02 -5.94 14.09
C GLY A 74 15.16 -7.16 13.17
N GLN A 75 14.18 -8.09 13.18
CA GLN A 75 14.18 -9.32 12.40
C GLN A 75 13.43 -9.19 11.06
N LYS A 76 12.85 -8.03 10.79
CA LYS A 76 12.16 -7.78 9.52
C LYS A 76 13.18 -7.49 8.42
N SER A 77 13.12 -8.20 7.30
CA SER A 77 14.01 -7.98 6.17
C SER A 77 13.79 -6.59 5.54
N PHE A 78 14.90 -5.91 5.23
CA PHE A 78 14.85 -4.58 4.61
C PHE A 78 14.57 -4.72 3.11
N ARG A 79 13.47 -4.13 2.66
CA ARG A 79 13.06 -4.10 1.24
C ARG A 79 12.99 -2.64 0.76
N PRO A 80 13.99 -2.12 0.05
CA PRO A 80 14.06 -0.70 -0.31
C PRO A 80 12.87 -0.23 -1.14
N ALA A 81 12.33 -1.08 -2.01
CA ALA A 81 11.14 -0.75 -2.80
C ALA A 81 9.88 -0.55 -1.92
N ALA A 82 9.71 -1.38 -0.88
CA ALA A 82 8.59 -1.26 0.06
C ALA A 82 8.72 -0.01 0.94
N GLU A 83 9.92 0.33 1.39
CA GLU A 83 10.17 1.54 2.17
C GLU A 83 9.97 2.81 1.32
N PHE A 84 10.44 2.81 0.07
CA PHE A 84 10.16 3.90 -0.87
C PHE A 84 8.65 4.07 -1.12
N GLN A 85 7.94 2.98 -1.31
CA GLN A 85 6.49 3.00 -1.52
C GLN A 85 5.76 3.53 -0.28
N ALA A 86 6.14 3.10 0.93
CA ALA A 86 5.58 3.58 2.18
C ALA A 86 5.85 5.09 2.38
N TRP A 87 7.06 5.54 2.06
CA TRP A 87 7.42 6.96 2.09
C TRP A 87 6.60 7.78 1.09
N PHE A 88 6.49 7.33 -0.17
CA PHE A 88 5.72 8.03 -1.20
C PHE A 88 4.23 8.17 -0.85
N ILE A 89 3.65 7.12 -0.26
CA ILE A 89 2.25 7.13 0.16
C ILE A 89 2.04 8.05 1.38
N GLY A 90 3.03 8.13 2.28
CA GLY A 90 2.94 8.93 3.52
C GLY A 90 3.35 10.39 3.38
N THR A 91 4.07 10.78 2.31
CA THR A 91 4.54 12.17 2.17
C THR A 91 3.42 13.15 1.85
N ALA A 92 3.42 14.31 2.50
CA ALA A 92 2.48 15.40 2.24
C ALA A 92 3.07 16.49 1.32
N SER A 93 4.39 16.45 1.04
CA SER A 93 5.06 17.48 0.24
C SER A 93 4.70 17.40 -1.25
N PRO A 94 4.12 18.46 -1.88
CA PRO A 94 3.80 18.51 -3.30
C PRO A 94 5.01 18.26 -4.20
N ASN A 95 6.16 18.83 -3.87
CA ASN A 95 7.40 18.67 -4.64
C ASN A 95 7.91 17.21 -4.60
N ALA A 96 7.88 16.57 -3.43
CA ALA A 96 8.27 15.17 -3.27
C ALA A 96 7.32 14.25 -4.07
N ILE A 97 6.02 14.53 -4.07
CA ILE A 97 5.01 13.80 -4.84
C ILE A 97 5.26 13.97 -6.35
N ALA A 98 5.51 15.18 -6.82
CA ALA A 98 5.80 15.46 -8.22
C ALA A 98 7.08 14.75 -8.69
N LEU A 99 8.14 14.78 -7.87
CA LEU A 99 9.40 14.08 -8.15
C LEU A 99 9.19 12.57 -8.22
N ALA A 100 8.55 11.96 -7.22
CA ALA A 100 8.28 10.53 -7.16
C ALA A 100 7.40 10.07 -8.33
N ARG A 101 6.38 10.86 -8.71
CA ARG A 101 5.55 10.59 -9.90
C ARG A 101 6.38 10.61 -11.19
N THR A 102 7.27 11.58 -11.33
CA THR A 102 8.15 11.69 -12.50
C THR A 102 9.07 10.48 -12.58
N ALA A 103 9.70 10.10 -11.47
CA ALA A 103 10.54 8.91 -11.38
C ALA A 103 9.75 7.62 -11.73
N THR A 104 8.55 7.46 -11.20
CA THR A 104 7.66 6.32 -11.50
C THR A 104 7.31 6.27 -12.99
N ARG A 105 6.97 7.41 -13.61
CA ARG A 105 6.65 7.48 -15.04
C ARG A 105 7.87 7.14 -15.92
N LEU A 106 9.05 7.61 -15.56
CA LEU A 106 10.29 7.27 -16.27
C LEU A 106 10.59 5.78 -16.12
N GLY A 107 10.46 5.22 -14.91
CA GLY A 107 10.60 3.79 -14.66
C GLY A 107 9.64 2.94 -15.47
N PHE A 108 8.37 3.34 -15.58
CA PHE A 108 7.39 2.63 -16.42
C PHE A 108 7.69 2.74 -17.91
N LYS A 109 8.21 3.89 -18.38
CA LYS A 109 8.67 4.03 -19.78
C LYS A 109 9.86 3.12 -20.07
N ALA A 110 10.86 3.08 -19.18
CA ALA A 110 12.03 2.22 -19.30
C ALA A 110 11.62 0.73 -19.29
N GLN A 111 10.74 0.34 -18.36
CA GLN A 111 10.22 -1.02 -18.31
C GLN A 111 9.46 -1.42 -19.60
N ARG A 112 8.64 -0.52 -20.13
CA ARG A 112 7.92 -0.77 -21.41
C ARG A 112 8.87 -0.92 -22.59
N LEU A 113 9.97 -0.16 -22.62
CA LEU A 113 11.02 -0.31 -23.62
C LEU A 113 11.70 -1.68 -23.46
N GLY A 114 12.11 -2.06 -22.25
CA GLY A 114 12.67 -3.37 -21.95
C GLY A 114 11.73 -4.51 -22.34
N ASN A 115 10.43 -4.38 -22.03
CA ASN A 115 9.41 -5.35 -22.45
C ASN A 115 9.31 -5.48 -23.98
N ARG A 116 9.37 -4.37 -24.73
CA ARG A 116 9.38 -4.41 -26.21
C ARG A 116 10.62 -5.12 -26.75
N VAL A 117 11.80 -4.78 -26.21
CA VAL A 117 13.07 -5.38 -26.63
C VAL A 117 13.05 -6.88 -26.38
N LEU A 118 12.61 -7.33 -25.20
CA LEU A 118 12.52 -8.74 -24.88
C LEU A 118 11.50 -9.48 -25.74
N ASN A 119 10.36 -8.87 -26.06
CA ASN A 119 9.37 -9.48 -26.95
C ASN A 119 9.84 -9.64 -28.39
N VAL A 120 10.81 -8.82 -28.84
CA VAL A 120 11.41 -8.93 -30.17
C VAL A 120 12.57 -9.93 -30.18
N LEU A 121 13.39 -9.95 -29.12
CA LEU A 121 14.62 -10.76 -29.06
C LEU A 121 14.43 -12.15 -28.46
N ALA A 122 13.45 -12.33 -27.61
CA ALA A 122 13.18 -13.58 -26.91
C ALA A 122 11.78 -14.12 -27.27
N ARG A 123 11.71 -15.42 -27.60
CA ARG A 123 10.42 -16.12 -27.61
C ARG A 123 9.76 -15.93 -26.25
N LYS A 124 8.46 -15.59 -26.23
CA LYS A 124 7.65 -15.48 -25.02
C LYS A 124 8.01 -16.60 -24.04
N GLN A 125 8.69 -16.25 -22.96
CA GLN A 125 8.90 -17.20 -21.89
C GLN A 125 7.56 -17.36 -21.15
N THR A 126 6.87 -18.46 -21.41
CA THR A 126 5.71 -18.94 -20.65
C THR A 126 6.21 -19.60 -19.37
N GLN A 127 7.02 -18.90 -18.57
CA GLN A 127 7.40 -19.42 -17.27
C GLN A 127 6.25 -19.21 -16.29
N ALA A 128 5.96 -20.25 -15.52
CA ALA A 128 5.09 -20.15 -14.36
C ALA A 128 5.55 -19.00 -13.45
N PRO A 129 4.62 -18.28 -12.81
CA PRO A 129 5.01 -17.29 -11.81
C PRO A 129 5.91 -17.96 -10.75
N PRO A 130 6.87 -17.22 -10.16
CA PRO A 130 7.70 -17.78 -9.08
C PRO A 130 6.82 -18.34 -7.98
N ALA A 131 7.27 -19.43 -7.36
CA ALA A 131 6.58 -20.02 -6.23
C ALA A 131 6.31 -18.93 -5.18
N THR A 132 5.11 -18.92 -4.65
CA THR A 132 4.70 -17.94 -3.62
C THR A 132 5.33 -18.25 -2.25
N VAL A 133 6.03 -19.36 -2.14
CA VAL A 133 6.70 -19.84 -0.92
C VAL A 133 8.21 -19.66 -1.11
N GLY A 134 8.84 -18.96 -0.17
CA GLY A 134 10.25 -18.63 -0.21
C GLY A 134 10.58 -17.36 -1.00
N THR A 135 11.84 -16.96 -0.93
CA THR A 135 12.33 -15.75 -1.62
C THR A 135 12.71 -16.10 -3.06
N ALA A 136 11.93 -15.60 -4.03
CA ALA A 136 12.30 -15.73 -5.44
C ALA A 136 13.66 -15.07 -5.72
N SER A 137 14.48 -15.70 -6.56
CA SER A 137 15.77 -15.11 -6.95
C SER A 137 15.58 -13.74 -7.59
N VAL A 138 16.53 -12.82 -7.40
CA VAL A 138 16.50 -11.48 -8.01
C VAL A 138 16.32 -11.56 -9.53
N LYS A 139 16.96 -12.54 -10.17
CA LYS A 139 16.83 -12.80 -11.61
C LYS A 139 15.38 -13.08 -12.02
N GLU A 140 14.68 -13.94 -11.28
CA GLU A 140 13.28 -14.27 -11.53
C GLU A 140 12.37 -13.04 -11.32
N GLN A 141 12.59 -12.29 -10.26
CA GLN A 141 11.84 -11.06 -9.99
C GLN A 141 11.98 -10.05 -11.13
N VAL A 142 13.20 -9.84 -11.63
CA VAL A 142 13.49 -8.95 -12.75
C VAL A 142 12.83 -9.44 -14.04
N ILE A 143 12.93 -10.74 -14.35
CA ILE A 143 12.27 -11.33 -15.53
C ILE A 143 10.77 -11.13 -15.46
N HIS A 144 10.13 -11.42 -14.32
CA HIS A 144 8.69 -11.22 -14.14
C HIS A 144 8.28 -9.76 -14.25
N PHE A 145 9.06 -8.85 -13.68
CA PHE A 145 8.81 -7.42 -13.80
C PHE A 145 8.87 -6.93 -15.25
N ILE A 146 9.81 -7.44 -16.03
CA ILE A 146 9.98 -7.03 -17.44
C ILE A 146 8.93 -7.70 -18.34
N ASN A 147 8.51 -8.93 -18.05
CA ASN A 147 7.53 -9.67 -18.86
C ASN A 147 6.12 -9.06 -18.82
N LYS A 148 5.75 -8.34 -17.78
CA LYS A 148 4.46 -7.67 -17.67
C LYS A 148 4.57 -6.22 -18.12
N LYS A 149 3.91 -5.88 -19.23
CA LYS A 149 3.87 -4.49 -19.73
C LYS A 149 3.17 -3.58 -18.70
N MET A 150 3.91 -2.59 -18.20
CA MET A 150 3.36 -1.60 -17.27
C MET A 150 2.42 -0.61 -17.96
N PRO A 151 1.42 -0.05 -17.24
CA PRO A 151 0.52 0.97 -17.77
C PRO A 151 1.27 2.17 -18.33
N GLY A 152 0.85 2.68 -19.49
CA GLY A 152 1.49 3.82 -20.14
C GLY A 152 0.89 5.18 -19.82
N ASN A 153 -0.32 5.17 -19.29
CA ASN A 153 -1.17 6.36 -19.19
C ASN A 153 -1.23 6.93 -17.77
N LEU A 154 -0.13 6.84 -17.01
CA LEU A 154 -0.08 7.48 -15.71
C LEU A 154 -0.16 9.02 -15.91
N PRO A 155 -1.13 9.72 -15.31
CA PRO A 155 -1.30 11.16 -15.46
C PRO A 155 -0.02 11.92 -15.06
N LYS A 156 0.25 13.05 -15.74
CA LYS A 156 1.46 13.85 -15.48
C LYS A 156 1.42 14.49 -14.10
N ARG A 157 0.26 15.00 -13.68
CA ARG A 157 0.06 15.70 -12.42
C ARG A 157 -0.88 14.93 -11.51
N SER A 158 -0.79 15.19 -10.22
CA SER A 158 -1.74 14.73 -9.21
C SER A 158 -3.12 15.36 -9.43
N ALA A 159 -4.16 14.85 -8.78
CA ALA A 159 -5.48 15.45 -8.87
C ALA A 159 -5.48 16.88 -8.30
N ARG A 160 -4.80 17.09 -7.16
CA ARG A 160 -4.69 18.44 -6.54
C ARG A 160 -3.93 19.43 -7.41
N ALA A 161 -2.83 19.02 -8.03
CA ALA A 161 -2.07 19.86 -8.94
C ALA A 161 -2.84 20.23 -10.23
N LEU A 162 -3.83 19.41 -10.63
CA LEU A 162 -4.69 19.69 -11.77
C LEU A 162 -5.83 20.65 -11.41
N LEU A 163 -6.26 20.64 -10.15
CA LEU A 163 -7.31 21.52 -9.63
C LEU A 163 -6.76 22.80 -8.98
N ASP A 164 -5.43 22.95 -8.92
CA ASP A 164 -4.73 24.07 -8.28
C ASP A 164 -5.10 24.27 -6.80
N ILE A 165 -5.15 23.15 -6.06
CA ILE A 165 -5.52 23.08 -4.64
C ILE A 165 -4.46 22.34 -3.81
N GLU A 166 -3.18 22.52 -4.13
CA GLU A 166 -2.06 21.89 -3.42
C GLU A 166 -1.65 22.63 -2.14
N ASP A 167 -2.10 23.87 -1.96
CA ASP A 167 -1.83 24.65 -0.77
C ASP A 167 -2.48 24.02 0.46
N ALA A 168 -1.68 23.78 1.51
CA ALA A 168 -2.14 23.16 2.74
C ALA A 168 -2.68 24.17 3.77
N ASP A 169 -2.58 25.47 3.49
CA ASP A 169 -2.97 26.52 4.43
C ASP A 169 -4.47 26.84 4.36
N TYR A 170 -5.18 26.27 3.40
CA TYR A 170 -6.64 26.46 3.29
C TYR A 170 -7.38 25.14 2.99
N VAL A 171 -8.66 25.11 3.35
CA VAL A 171 -9.58 24.00 3.09
C VAL A 171 -10.31 24.26 1.76
N PRO A 172 -10.04 23.47 0.70
CA PRO A 172 -10.70 23.66 -0.58
C PRO A 172 -12.18 23.27 -0.52
N ILE A 173 -13.05 24.14 -1.03
CA ILE A 173 -14.48 23.87 -1.22
C ILE A 173 -14.78 23.92 -2.71
N ILE A 174 -15.21 22.79 -3.27
CA ILE A 174 -15.61 22.70 -4.67
C ILE A 174 -17.14 22.65 -4.74
N ARG A 175 -17.72 23.62 -5.46
CA ARG A 175 -19.17 23.72 -5.62
C ARG A 175 -19.54 24.17 -7.04
N ASN A 176 -20.69 23.72 -7.50
CA ASN A 176 -21.27 24.19 -8.75
C ASN A 176 -22.12 25.46 -8.48
N PRO A 177 -21.70 26.66 -8.92
CA PRO A 177 -22.42 27.90 -8.61
C PRO A 177 -23.81 27.97 -9.24
N GLN A 178 -24.14 27.09 -10.20
CA GLN A 178 -25.45 27.05 -10.85
C GLN A 178 -26.47 26.21 -10.07
N THR A 179 -26.01 25.28 -9.28
CA THR A 179 -26.88 24.28 -8.58
C THR A 179 -26.76 24.34 -7.08
N THR A 180 -25.71 24.98 -6.52
CA THR A 180 -25.50 25.06 -5.08
C THR A 180 -25.91 26.40 -4.51
N THR A 181 -26.63 26.37 -3.38
CA THR A 181 -27.00 27.54 -2.57
C THR A 181 -26.26 27.53 -1.22
N ALA A 182 -26.44 28.52 -0.39
CA ALA A 182 -25.88 28.56 0.96
C ALA A 182 -26.40 27.43 1.86
N GLU A 183 -27.59 26.90 1.57
CA GLU A 183 -28.25 25.82 2.31
C GLU A 183 -27.95 24.42 1.76
N THR A 184 -27.18 24.34 0.66
CA THR A 184 -26.82 23.05 0.06
C THR A 184 -25.94 22.26 1.01
N GLU A 185 -26.28 20.99 1.23
CA GLU A 185 -25.54 20.08 2.06
C GLU A 185 -24.09 19.92 1.57
N ALA A 186 -23.14 20.00 2.50
CA ALA A 186 -21.72 19.84 2.22
C ALA A 186 -21.24 18.44 2.61
N VAL A 187 -20.54 17.79 1.68
CA VAL A 187 -19.95 16.46 1.90
C VAL A 187 -18.44 16.60 2.05
N PHE A 188 -17.89 16.07 3.13
CA PHE A 188 -16.45 15.94 3.28
C PHE A 188 -15.95 14.74 2.45
N TYR A 189 -15.10 15.02 1.47
CA TYR A 189 -14.51 14.01 0.61
C TYR A 189 -13.03 13.82 0.92
N PHE A 190 -12.69 12.67 1.48
CA PHE A 190 -11.31 12.25 1.70
C PHE A 190 -10.86 11.33 0.55
N PRO A 191 -10.11 11.83 -0.45
CA PRO A 191 -9.81 11.08 -1.67
C PRO A 191 -8.84 9.92 -1.47
N GLY A 192 -8.05 9.98 -0.39
CA GLY A 192 -7.01 8.99 -0.09
C GLY A 192 -5.81 9.07 -1.03
N CYS A 193 -4.73 8.40 -0.62
CA CYS A 193 -3.43 8.49 -1.30
C CYS A 193 -3.43 7.94 -2.73
N GLY A 194 -4.24 6.93 -3.03
CA GLY A 194 -4.30 6.32 -4.36
C GLY A 194 -4.86 7.26 -5.42
N SER A 195 -6.05 7.82 -5.19
CA SER A 195 -6.74 8.70 -6.14
C SER A 195 -6.13 10.09 -6.23
N GLU A 196 -5.50 10.59 -5.18
CA GLU A 196 -4.81 11.88 -5.26
C GLU A 196 -3.42 11.78 -5.90
N ARG A 197 -2.61 10.80 -5.46
CA ARG A 197 -1.19 10.76 -5.82
C ARG A 197 -0.87 9.93 -7.05
N LEU A 198 -1.63 8.87 -7.34
CA LEU A 198 -1.34 7.95 -8.46
C LEU A 198 -2.40 8.03 -9.56
N PHE A 199 -3.66 7.83 -9.21
CA PHE A 199 -4.77 7.68 -10.15
C PHE A 199 -5.62 8.94 -10.19
N SER A 200 -5.02 10.06 -10.61
CA SER A 200 -5.66 11.38 -10.63
C SER A 200 -7.02 11.37 -11.33
N GLN A 201 -7.18 10.55 -12.37
CA GLN A 201 -8.46 10.40 -13.09
C GLN A 201 -9.59 9.89 -12.18
N VAL A 202 -9.30 9.07 -11.16
CA VAL A 202 -10.32 8.57 -10.23
C VAL A 202 -10.80 9.72 -9.34
N GLY A 203 -9.87 10.47 -8.74
CA GLY A 203 -10.22 11.64 -7.92
C GLY A 203 -10.98 12.70 -8.71
N LEU A 204 -10.55 13.01 -9.94
CA LEU A 204 -11.22 13.96 -10.82
C LEU A 204 -12.62 13.50 -11.23
N ALA A 205 -12.80 12.21 -11.56
CA ALA A 205 -14.10 11.65 -11.91
C ALA A 205 -15.07 11.75 -10.73
N THR A 206 -14.61 11.44 -9.51
CA THR A 206 -15.43 11.57 -8.30
C THR A 206 -15.84 13.02 -8.08
N GLN A 207 -14.93 13.98 -8.22
CA GLN A 207 -15.25 15.40 -8.12
C GLN A 207 -16.25 15.86 -9.20
N ALA A 208 -16.08 15.40 -10.43
CA ALA A 208 -17.00 15.72 -11.51
C ALA A 208 -18.42 15.16 -11.25
N MET A 209 -18.52 13.95 -10.70
CA MET A 209 -19.81 13.36 -10.32
C MET A 209 -20.49 14.17 -9.21
N LEU A 210 -19.75 14.54 -8.16
CA LEU A 210 -20.28 15.35 -7.05
C LEU A 210 -20.70 16.74 -7.53
N TRP A 211 -19.89 17.36 -8.37
CA TRP A 211 -20.21 18.63 -9.01
C TRP A 211 -21.49 18.58 -9.85
N HIS A 212 -21.63 17.53 -10.66
CA HIS A 212 -22.82 17.33 -11.50
C HIS A 212 -24.08 17.04 -10.67
N ALA A 213 -23.92 16.33 -9.56
CA ALA A 213 -25.00 16.05 -8.61
C ALA A 213 -25.42 17.30 -7.78
N GLY A 214 -24.74 18.44 -7.95
CA GLY A 214 -25.03 19.66 -7.19
C GLY A 214 -24.62 19.61 -5.73
N VAL A 215 -23.67 18.73 -5.38
CA VAL A 215 -23.15 18.57 -4.02
C VAL A 215 -21.97 19.51 -3.80
N GLN A 216 -21.99 20.21 -2.67
CA GLN A 216 -20.84 20.99 -2.22
C GLN A 216 -19.82 20.06 -1.58
N THR A 217 -18.57 20.04 -2.10
CA THR A 217 -17.54 19.12 -1.65
C THR A 217 -16.45 19.86 -0.89
N VAL A 218 -16.21 19.46 0.35
CA VAL A 218 -15.11 19.94 1.18
C VAL A 218 -13.97 18.92 1.13
N LEU A 219 -12.78 19.36 0.78
CA LEU A 219 -11.58 18.51 0.74
C LEU A 219 -10.67 18.82 1.94
N PRO A 220 -9.90 17.85 2.42
CA PRO A 220 -8.89 18.13 3.44
C PRO A 220 -7.81 19.08 2.90
N PRO A 221 -7.19 19.90 3.77
CA PRO A 221 -6.06 20.75 3.38
C PRO A 221 -4.85 19.89 3.00
N GLY A 222 -4.25 20.15 1.87
CA GLY A 222 -3.05 19.43 1.41
C GLY A 222 -3.23 17.92 1.16
N TYR A 223 -2.12 17.25 1.04
CA TYR A 223 -2.08 15.80 0.80
C TYR A 223 -2.11 15.01 2.11
N LEU A 224 -3.23 14.42 2.44
CA LEU A 224 -3.37 13.57 3.62
C LEU A 224 -3.35 12.07 3.26
N CYS A 225 -3.09 11.24 4.26
CA CYS A 225 -3.09 9.77 4.16
C CYS A 225 -3.79 9.19 5.39
N CYS A 226 -4.57 8.12 5.22
CA CYS A 226 -5.23 7.46 6.35
C CYS A 226 -4.28 6.63 7.23
N GLY A 227 -3.01 6.44 6.84
CA GLY A 227 -2.05 5.63 7.58
C GLY A 227 -2.26 4.11 7.47
N TYR A 228 -3.33 3.64 6.82
CA TYR A 228 -3.65 2.22 6.73
C TYR A 228 -2.56 1.37 6.04
N PRO A 229 -1.93 1.78 4.93
CA PRO A 229 -0.85 1.03 4.32
C PRO A 229 0.36 0.82 5.26
N GLN A 230 0.71 1.84 6.03
CA GLN A 230 1.79 1.76 7.02
C GLN A 230 1.39 0.82 8.16
N ARG A 231 0.17 0.93 8.68
CA ARG A 231 -0.36 0.04 9.70
C ARG A 231 -0.42 -1.40 9.21
N GLY A 232 -0.91 -1.63 8.00
CA GLY A 232 -0.97 -2.96 7.37
C GLY A 232 0.40 -3.60 7.16
N SER A 233 1.44 -2.79 6.90
CA SER A 233 2.83 -3.25 6.76
C SER A 233 3.56 -3.42 8.11
N GLY A 234 2.90 -3.22 9.25
CA GLY A 234 3.48 -3.30 10.58
C GLY A 234 4.33 -2.09 10.99
N GLN A 235 4.21 -0.96 10.31
CA GLN A 235 4.88 0.30 10.65
C GLN A 235 3.95 1.16 11.53
N PHE A 236 3.65 0.69 12.74
CA PHE A 236 2.63 1.30 13.59
C PHE A 236 2.99 2.73 13.99
N ASP A 237 4.24 3.00 14.32
CA ASP A 237 4.69 4.34 14.75
C ASP A 237 4.53 5.37 13.60
N LYS A 238 4.85 4.95 12.35
CA LYS A 238 4.63 5.81 11.18
C LYS A 238 3.14 6.01 10.88
N ALA A 239 2.33 4.97 11.07
CA ALA A 239 0.88 5.07 10.89
C ALA A 239 0.26 6.02 11.93
N GLU A 240 0.66 5.92 13.19
CA GLU A 240 0.19 6.77 14.28
C GLU A 240 0.56 8.24 14.03
N LYS A 241 1.79 8.51 13.60
CA LYS A 241 2.20 9.86 13.21
C LYS A 241 1.30 10.42 12.11
N ILE A 242 1.05 9.66 11.04
CA ILE A 242 0.19 10.10 9.92
C ILE A 242 -1.24 10.39 10.41
N ILE A 243 -1.79 9.55 11.29
CA ILE A 243 -3.13 9.71 11.85
C ILE A 243 -3.18 10.97 12.73
N THR A 244 -2.14 11.22 13.50
CA THR A 244 -2.04 12.41 14.36
C THR A 244 -1.90 13.69 13.52
N ASP A 245 -1.13 13.64 12.45
CA ASP A 245 -0.96 14.79 11.51
C ASP A 245 -2.26 15.14 10.75
N ASN A 246 -3.25 14.24 10.73
CA ASN A 246 -4.57 14.46 10.11
C ASN A 246 -5.57 15.18 11.07
N ARG A 247 -5.23 15.40 12.32
CA ARG A 247 -6.08 16.04 13.34
C ARG A 247 -5.86 17.54 13.40
#